data_438fe9c20884dcfe0d30f7278076d69c
#
_entry.id   438fe9c20884dcfe0d30f7278076d69c
#
_cell.length_a   1.000
_cell.length_b   1.000
_cell.length_c   1.000
_cell.angle_alpha   90.00
_cell.angle_beta   90.00
_cell.angle_gamma   90.00
#
_symmetry.space_group_name_H-M   'P 1'
#
loop_
_entity.id
_entity.type
_entity.pdbx_description
1 polymer ?
#
loop_
_entity_poly.entity_id
_entity_poly.type
_entity_poly.pdbx_seq_one_letter_code
_entity_poly.pdbx_strand_id
1 'polypeptide(L)'
;GDIMRLSNELQIGKAGEYLACADLVMKGLVAFPSEQGLPYDVLVDTGKRLLRVQVKTTTAPRVIPQRAKDSYAYIFNVKRCGKNGTQRYEGGEIDIFSLVCLDTRQVGYLLNGDMPETLNLRVDSLRGTYYDEKGIQDYEKAVELSKTISNQSEIARQMNMHVSQVNRMLMPGYVPFQTNARYFSDIIRNAEWFDSI
;
A
#
# COMPACT_ATOMS: atom_id res chain seq x y z
N GLY A 1 18.42 17.16 -8.57
CA GLY A 1 18.22 15.70 -8.51
C GLY A 1 18.56 15.04 -9.82
N ASP A 2 18.94 13.78 -9.77
CA ASP A 2 19.28 13.03 -10.96
C ASP A 2 18.04 12.85 -11.84
N ILE A 3 18.20 13.11 -13.14
CA ILE A 3 17.14 12.86 -14.12
C ILE A 3 17.09 11.36 -14.38
N MET A 4 15.96 10.76 -14.04
CA MET A 4 15.73 9.36 -14.37
C MET A 4 15.48 9.20 -15.84
N ARG A 5 16.32 8.40 -16.52
CA ARG A 5 16.26 8.19 -17.98
C ARG A 5 15.54 6.90 -18.38
N LEU A 6 14.85 6.25 -17.43
CA LEU A 6 14.12 5.03 -17.73
C LEU A 6 12.85 5.37 -18.51
N SER A 7 12.74 4.85 -19.71
CA SER A 7 11.68 5.23 -20.66
C SER A 7 10.62 4.15 -20.88
N ASN A 8 10.81 2.93 -20.36
CA ASN A 8 9.86 1.86 -20.55
C ASN A 8 9.70 0.99 -19.30
N GLU A 9 8.60 0.28 -19.25
CA GLU A 9 8.21 -0.54 -18.09
C GLU A 9 9.19 -1.69 -17.80
N LEU A 10 9.81 -2.26 -18.84
CA LEU A 10 10.78 -3.34 -18.66
C LEU A 10 12.04 -2.87 -17.92
N GLN A 11 12.56 -1.70 -18.28
CA GLN A 11 13.71 -1.11 -17.60
C GLN A 11 13.38 -0.72 -16.16
N ILE A 12 12.20 -0.14 -15.95
CA ILE A 12 11.71 0.23 -14.62
C ILE A 12 11.61 -1.03 -13.73
N GLY A 13 10.99 -2.07 -14.25
CA GLY A 13 10.86 -3.34 -13.53
C GLY A 13 12.21 -3.97 -13.20
N LYS A 14 13.13 -3.98 -14.17
CA LYS A 14 14.49 -4.54 -13.98
C LYS A 14 15.29 -3.75 -12.96
N ALA A 15 15.22 -2.44 -12.98
CA ALA A 15 15.86 -1.58 -11.97
C ALA A 15 15.34 -1.89 -10.56
N GLY A 16 14.02 -2.08 -10.43
CA GLY A 16 13.41 -2.48 -9.16
C GLY A 16 13.89 -3.84 -8.67
N GLU A 17 13.99 -4.82 -9.55
CA GLU A 17 14.51 -6.15 -9.20
C GLU A 17 15.95 -6.07 -8.67
N TYR A 18 16.82 -5.31 -9.31
CA TYR A 18 18.21 -5.13 -8.86
C TYR A 18 18.28 -4.39 -7.51
N LEU A 19 17.45 -3.37 -7.31
CA LEU A 19 17.38 -2.66 -6.02
C LEU A 19 16.88 -3.58 -4.90
N ALA A 20 15.88 -4.40 -5.17
CA ALA A 20 15.40 -5.38 -4.19
C ALA A 20 16.49 -6.39 -3.81
N CYS A 21 17.22 -6.92 -4.80
CA CYS A 21 18.36 -7.79 -4.52
C CYS A 21 19.43 -7.09 -3.68
N ALA A 22 19.79 -5.86 -4.03
CA ALA A 22 20.79 -5.09 -3.29
C ALA A 22 20.34 -4.84 -1.85
N ASP A 23 19.08 -4.47 -1.64
CA ASP A 23 18.54 -4.25 -0.30
C ASP A 23 18.60 -5.51 0.56
N LEU A 24 18.20 -6.65 0.01
CA LEU A 24 18.25 -7.94 0.70
C LEU A 24 19.68 -8.36 1.06
N VAL A 25 20.61 -8.18 0.13
CA VAL A 25 22.04 -8.50 0.36
C VAL A 25 22.62 -7.58 1.44
N MET A 26 22.29 -6.30 1.44
CA MET A 26 22.73 -5.37 2.49
C MET A 26 22.17 -5.71 3.87
N LYS A 27 21.07 -6.43 3.94
CA LYS A 27 20.51 -6.97 5.19
C LYS A 27 21.21 -8.27 5.65
N GLY A 28 22.19 -8.75 4.90
CA GLY A 28 22.92 -9.98 5.23
C GLY A 28 22.25 -11.26 4.72
N LEU A 29 21.24 -11.13 3.86
CA LEU A 29 20.56 -12.28 3.25
C LEU A 29 21.20 -12.62 1.92
N VAL A 30 21.03 -13.86 1.47
CA VAL A 30 21.45 -14.28 0.12
C VAL A 30 20.27 -14.08 -0.82
N ALA A 31 20.45 -13.23 -1.81
CA ALA A 31 19.38 -12.92 -2.77
C ALA A 31 19.95 -12.88 -4.19
N PHE A 32 19.19 -13.38 -5.14
CA PHE A 32 19.58 -13.42 -6.54
C PHE A 32 18.34 -13.38 -7.45
N PRO A 33 18.50 -12.82 -8.65
CA PRO A 33 17.41 -12.80 -9.63
C PRO A 33 16.99 -14.22 -10.03
N SER A 34 15.70 -14.42 -10.25
CA SER A 34 15.20 -15.68 -10.76
C SER A 34 15.43 -15.81 -12.27
N GLU A 35 15.25 -17.01 -12.80
CA GLU A 35 15.24 -17.23 -14.24
C GLU A 35 14.02 -16.56 -14.89
N GLN A 36 14.22 -16.09 -16.11
CA GLN A 36 13.15 -15.46 -16.89
C GLN A 36 12.01 -16.45 -17.14
N GLY A 37 10.78 -15.96 -17.03
CA GLY A 37 9.58 -16.76 -17.25
C GLY A 37 8.98 -17.38 -16.00
N LEU A 38 9.65 -17.26 -14.86
CA LEU A 38 9.08 -17.70 -13.58
C LEU A 38 8.11 -16.66 -13.02
N PRO A 39 7.16 -17.07 -12.17
CA PRO A 39 6.16 -16.15 -11.60
C PRO A 39 6.73 -15.23 -10.51
N TYR A 40 7.98 -15.38 -10.14
CA TYR A 40 8.68 -14.55 -9.16
C TYR A 40 9.99 -14.01 -9.74
N ASP A 41 10.45 -12.88 -9.22
CA ASP A 41 11.58 -12.13 -9.80
C ASP A 41 12.90 -12.36 -9.04
N VAL A 42 12.83 -12.67 -7.75
CA VAL A 42 13.96 -12.79 -6.85
C VAL A 42 13.75 -13.98 -5.94
N LEU A 43 14.82 -14.71 -5.69
CA LEU A 43 14.91 -15.72 -4.64
C LEU A 43 15.72 -15.17 -3.48
N VAL A 44 15.26 -15.41 -2.27
CA VAL A 44 15.94 -15.04 -1.04
C VAL A 44 16.12 -16.28 -0.18
N ASP A 45 17.39 -16.52 0.22
CA ASP A 45 17.72 -17.54 1.20
C ASP A 45 17.98 -16.84 2.55
N THR A 46 17.13 -17.11 3.52
CA THR A 46 17.24 -16.54 4.86
C THR A 46 18.15 -17.38 5.77
N GLY A 47 18.67 -18.49 5.27
CA GLY A 47 19.38 -19.49 6.09
C GLY A 47 18.46 -20.52 6.71
N LYS A 48 17.18 -20.24 6.79
CA LYS A 48 16.13 -21.14 7.28
C LYS A 48 15.18 -21.58 6.17
N ARG A 49 14.90 -20.70 5.23
CA ARG A 49 13.99 -20.93 4.13
C ARG A 49 14.45 -20.24 2.87
N LEU A 50 14.05 -20.79 1.75
CA LEU A 50 14.14 -20.16 0.44
C LEU A 50 12.79 -19.54 0.11
N LEU A 51 12.76 -18.20 -0.07
CA LEU A 51 11.53 -17.45 -0.29
C LEU A 51 11.49 -16.90 -1.72
N ARG A 52 10.32 -16.97 -2.32
CA ARG A 52 10.04 -16.43 -3.66
C ARG A 52 9.48 -15.04 -3.55
N VAL A 53 10.11 -14.08 -4.22
CA VAL A 53 9.79 -12.67 -4.12
C VAL A 53 9.33 -12.13 -5.47
N GLN A 54 8.14 -11.53 -5.49
CA GLN A 54 7.66 -10.75 -6.62
C GLN A 54 7.97 -9.28 -6.37
N VAL A 55 8.64 -8.64 -7.32
CA VAL A 55 9.01 -7.22 -7.21
C VAL A 55 7.99 -6.38 -7.96
N LYS A 56 7.47 -5.35 -7.31
CA LYS A 56 6.65 -4.31 -7.91
C LYS A 56 7.36 -2.97 -7.77
N THR A 57 7.43 -2.21 -8.85
CA THR A 57 8.25 -1.01 -8.92
C THR A 57 7.41 0.17 -9.37
N THR A 58 7.61 1.31 -8.73
CA THR A 58 7.05 2.59 -9.16
C THR A 58 8.16 3.64 -9.26
N THR A 59 8.01 4.62 -10.15
CA THR A 59 9.02 5.66 -10.37
C THR A 59 8.90 6.81 -9.39
N ALA A 60 7.67 7.18 -9.00
CA ALA A 60 7.39 8.34 -8.17
C ALA A 60 5.97 8.25 -7.60
N PRO A 61 5.67 9.01 -6.53
CA PRO A 61 4.31 9.07 -6.02
C PRO A 61 3.41 9.83 -6.99
N ARG A 62 2.12 9.50 -6.93
CA ARG A 62 1.06 10.14 -7.72
C ARG A 62 -0.09 10.56 -6.81
N VAL A 63 -0.90 11.50 -7.29
CA VAL A 63 -2.15 11.86 -6.62
C VAL A 63 -3.11 10.66 -6.64
N ILE A 64 -3.68 10.33 -5.49
CA ILE A 64 -4.67 9.25 -5.41
C ILE A 64 -5.95 9.73 -6.09
N PRO A 65 -6.46 9.02 -7.11
CA PRO A 65 -7.70 9.40 -7.79
C PRO A 65 -8.90 9.50 -6.83
N GLN A 66 -9.82 10.42 -7.11
CA GLN A 66 -11.09 10.59 -6.39
C GLN A 66 -10.96 10.99 -4.91
N ARG A 67 -9.83 11.50 -4.48
CA ARG A 67 -9.68 12.07 -3.14
C ARG A 67 -9.99 13.57 -3.17
N ALA A 68 -10.68 14.05 -2.13
CA ALA A 68 -11.07 15.45 -2.00
C ALA A 68 -9.88 16.40 -1.76
N LYS A 69 -8.75 15.88 -1.31
CA LYS A 69 -7.48 16.62 -1.15
C LYS A 69 -6.39 15.91 -1.92
N ASP A 70 -5.47 16.68 -2.46
CA ASP A 70 -4.27 16.14 -3.10
C ASP A 70 -3.49 15.34 -2.06
N SER A 71 -3.43 14.05 -2.28
CA SER A 71 -2.59 13.17 -1.47
C SER A 71 -1.69 12.38 -2.39
N TYR A 72 -0.38 12.47 -2.14
CA TYR A 72 0.61 11.74 -2.90
C TYR A 72 0.86 10.39 -2.28
N ALA A 73 0.83 9.36 -3.11
CA ALA A 73 1.09 7.99 -2.69
C ALA A 73 1.83 7.23 -3.78
N TYR A 74 2.66 6.30 -3.35
CA TYR A 74 3.19 5.27 -4.22
C TYR A 74 2.09 4.24 -4.45
N ILE A 75 1.73 3.99 -5.71
CA ILE A 75 0.63 3.11 -6.07
C ILE A 75 1.19 1.83 -6.69
N PHE A 76 0.86 0.69 -6.09
CA PHE A 76 1.27 -0.63 -6.54
C PHE A 76 0.05 -1.48 -6.86
N ASN A 77 0.07 -2.14 -8.01
CA ASN A 77 -1.00 -3.03 -8.44
C ASN A 77 -0.45 -4.44 -8.62
N VAL A 78 -1.16 -5.44 -8.12
CA VAL A 78 -0.78 -6.84 -8.28
C VAL A 78 -1.52 -7.55 -9.41
N LYS A 79 -2.48 -6.89 -10.02
CA LYS A 79 -3.22 -7.46 -11.15
C LYS A 79 -2.34 -7.49 -12.41
N ARG A 80 -2.26 -8.66 -13.04
CA ARG A 80 -1.68 -8.79 -14.39
C ARG A 80 -2.76 -8.46 -15.41
N CYS A 81 -2.48 -7.53 -16.32
CA CYS A 81 -3.29 -7.33 -17.50
C CYS A 81 -2.72 -8.21 -18.63
N GLY A 82 -3.48 -9.19 -19.07
CA GLY A 82 -3.13 -10.06 -20.19
C GLY A 82 -4.19 -10.04 -21.29
N LYS A 83 -3.96 -10.78 -22.38
CA LYS A 83 -4.91 -10.91 -23.50
C LYS A 83 -6.32 -11.34 -23.05
N ASN A 84 -6.43 -12.03 -21.92
CA ASN A 84 -7.68 -12.58 -21.38
C ASN A 84 -8.18 -11.82 -20.14
N GLY A 85 -7.75 -10.55 -19.95
CA GLY A 85 -8.15 -9.73 -18.82
C GLY A 85 -7.17 -9.74 -17.66
N THR A 86 -7.64 -9.31 -16.50
CA THR A 86 -6.83 -9.17 -15.30
C THR A 86 -6.69 -10.49 -14.57
N GLN A 87 -5.46 -10.95 -14.33
CA GLN A 87 -5.15 -12.17 -13.57
C GLN A 87 -4.47 -11.83 -12.25
N ARG A 88 -4.84 -12.56 -11.19
CA ARG A 88 -4.15 -12.53 -9.90
C ARG A 88 -3.05 -13.57 -9.86
N TYR A 89 -2.03 -13.33 -9.02
CA TYR A 89 -1.06 -14.36 -8.68
C TYR A 89 -1.74 -15.43 -7.83
N GLU A 90 -1.54 -16.69 -8.20
CA GLU A 90 -2.04 -17.81 -7.40
C GLU A 90 -1.26 -17.97 -6.10
N GLY A 91 -1.95 -18.40 -5.04
CA GLY A 91 -1.31 -18.72 -3.78
C GLY A 91 -0.27 -19.83 -3.94
N GLY A 92 0.89 -19.67 -3.31
CA GLY A 92 1.99 -20.63 -3.36
C GLY A 92 3.06 -20.33 -4.41
N GLU A 93 2.82 -19.44 -5.36
CA GLU A 93 3.83 -19.01 -6.33
C GLU A 93 4.75 -17.91 -5.76
N ILE A 94 4.26 -17.15 -4.79
CA ILE A 94 4.94 -16.00 -4.21
C ILE A 94 4.78 -16.04 -2.70
N ASP A 95 5.89 -15.88 -1.99
CA ASP A 95 5.90 -15.79 -0.54
C ASP A 95 5.84 -14.33 -0.07
N ILE A 96 6.55 -13.44 -0.77
CA ILE A 96 6.74 -12.04 -0.39
C ILE A 96 6.58 -11.14 -1.62
N PHE A 97 5.98 -9.97 -1.43
CA PHE A 97 6.09 -8.85 -2.36
C PHE A 97 7.17 -7.89 -1.89
N SER A 98 8.04 -7.49 -2.81
CA SER A 98 8.99 -6.39 -2.62
C SER A 98 8.49 -5.18 -3.39
N LEU A 99 8.36 -4.04 -2.71
CA LEU A 99 7.81 -2.80 -3.27
C LEU A 99 8.92 -1.77 -3.35
N VAL A 100 9.22 -1.31 -4.56
CA VAL A 100 10.39 -0.46 -4.83
C VAL A 100 9.95 0.90 -5.34
N CYS A 101 10.45 1.95 -4.70
CA CYS A 101 10.30 3.35 -5.12
C CYS A 101 11.61 3.83 -5.74
N LEU A 102 11.63 4.03 -7.06
CA LEU A 102 12.87 4.38 -7.75
C LEU A 102 13.37 5.79 -7.45
N ASP A 103 12.47 6.73 -7.15
CA ASP A 103 12.84 8.11 -6.83
C ASP A 103 13.67 8.21 -5.55
N THR A 104 13.31 7.44 -4.54
CA THR A 104 14.00 7.40 -3.24
C THR A 104 14.94 6.23 -3.08
N ARG A 105 14.89 5.24 -3.95
CA ARG A 105 15.56 3.92 -3.88
C ARG A 105 15.17 3.12 -2.64
N GLN A 106 14.02 3.43 -2.04
CA GLN A 106 13.52 2.68 -0.90
C GLN A 106 12.86 1.38 -1.34
N VAL A 107 13.03 0.35 -0.51
CA VAL A 107 12.49 -0.98 -0.74
C VAL A 107 11.73 -1.43 0.51
N GLY A 108 10.48 -1.80 0.31
CA GLY A 108 9.62 -2.33 1.36
C GLY A 108 9.17 -3.76 1.05
N TYR A 109 8.59 -4.42 2.02
CA TYR A 109 8.19 -5.82 1.90
C TYR A 109 6.86 -6.09 2.60
N LEU A 110 6.05 -6.92 1.95
CA LEU A 110 4.81 -7.46 2.52
C LEU A 110 4.73 -8.95 2.25
N LEU A 111 4.13 -9.69 3.17
CA LEU A 111 3.75 -11.08 2.91
C LEU A 111 2.69 -11.12 1.78
N ASN A 112 2.70 -12.19 1.00
CA ASN A 112 1.72 -12.36 -0.08
C ASN A 112 0.28 -12.22 0.43
N GLY A 113 -0.04 -12.80 1.59
CA GLY A 113 -1.37 -12.73 2.18
C GLY A 113 -1.80 -11.32 2.63
N ASP A 114 -0.84 -10.41 2.86
CA ASP A 114 -1.09 -9.05 3.31
C ASP A 114 -1.16 -8.05 2.16
N MET A 115 -0.89 -8.48 0.94
CA MET A 115 -0.88 -7.59 -0.23
C MET A 115 -2.29 -7.46 -0.83
N PRO A 116 -2.89 -6.26 -0.82
CA PRO A 116 -4.17 -6.03 -1.50
C PRO A 116 -4.00 -5.96 -3.03
N GLU A 117 -5.09 -5.94 -3.77
CA GLU A 117 -5.04 -5.77 -5.23
C GLU A 117 -4.41 -4.46 -5.66
N THR A 118 -4.70 -3.40 -4.93
CA THR A 118 -4.07 -2.09 -5.10
C THR A 118 -3.63 -1.59 -3.73
N LEU A 119 -2.35 -1.27 -3.62
CA LEU A 119 -1.76 -0.73 -2.41
C LEU A 119 -1.33 0.71 -2.65
N ASN A 120 -1.84 1.62 -1.85
CA ASN A 120 -1.46 3.02 -1.83
C ASN A 120 -0.65 3.29 -0.57
N LEU A 121 0.62 3.62 -0.74
CA LEU A 121 1.52 3.96 0.36
C LEU A 121 1.87 5.44 0.27
N ARG A 122 1.42 6.21 1.24
CA ARG A 122 1.67 7.66 1.27
C ARG A 122 3.14 7.95 1.51
N VAL A 123 3.58 9.10 1.00
CA VAL A 123 4.93 9.59 1.27
C VAL A 123 5.06 9.95 2.76
N ASP A 124 6.19 9.61 3.37
CA ASP A 124 6.39 9.79 4.81
C ASP A 124 6.37 11.25 5.25
N SER A 125 6.75 12.17 4.36
CA SER A 125 6.68 13.61 4.64
C SER A 125 5.26 14.11 4.93
N LEU A 126 4.24 13.37 4.50
CA LEU A 126 2.84 13.71 4.77
C LEU A 126 2.30 13.09 6.07
N ARG A 127 3.12 12.31 6.78
CA ARG A 127 2.70 11.69 8.04
C ARG A 127 2.34 12.77 9.07
N GLY A 128 1.12 12.67 9.62
CA GLY A 128 0.62 13.62 10.59
C GLY A 128 0.16 14.97 10.04
N THR A 129 0.29 15.21 8.72
CA THR A 129 -0.17 16.46 8.09
C THR A 129 -1.62 16.39 7.60
N TYR A 130 -2.15 15.18 7.41
CA TYR A 130 -3.53 15.00 6.97
C TYR A 130 -4.50 15.19 8.13
N TYR A 131 -5.38 16.18 7.98
CA TYR A 131 -6.41 16.48 8.94
C TYR A 131 -7.76 16.61 8.22
N ASP A 132 -8.70 15.73 8.52
CA ASP A 132 -10.03 15.76 7.91
C ASP A 132 -11.00 16.57 8.77
N GLU A 133 -10.91 17.89 8.65
CA GLU A 133 -11.80 18.81 9.39
C GLU A 133 -13.27 18.52 9.13
N LYS A 134 -13.63 18.26 7.87
CA LYS A 134 -15.02 17.97 7.50
C LYS A 134 -15.50 16.67 8.16
N GLY A 135 -14.67 15.64 8.15
CA GLY A 135 -15.01 14.37 8.80
C GLY A 135 -15.21 14.51 10.30
N ILE A 136 -14.39 15.33 10.97
CA ILE A 136 -14.53 15.62 12.40
C ILE A 136 -15.84 16.40 12.67
N GLN A 137 -16.12 17.42 11.89
CA GLN A 137 -17.34 18.21 12.02
C GLN A 137 -18.61 17.37 11.76
N ASP A 138 -18.59 16.52 10.75
CA ASP A 138 -19.68 15.60 10.45
C ASP A 138 -19.91 14.63 11.61
N TYR A 139 -18.83 14.08 12.18
CA TYR A 139 -18.92 13.19 13.34
C TYR A 139 -19.53 13.89 14.56
N GLU A 140 -19.02 15.08 14.90
CA GLU A 140 -19.52 15.87 16.02
C GLU A 140 -21.00 16.19 15.85
N LYS A 141 -21.41 16.54 14.65
CA LYS A 141 -22.82 16.83 14.33
C LYS A 141 -23.70 15.58 14.43
N ALA A 142 -23.23 14.44 13.92
CA ALA A 142 -23.97 13.18 14.02
C ALA A 142 -24.17 12.76 15.49
N VAL A 143 -23.12 12.88 16.30
CA VAL A 143 -23.19 12.59 17.76
C VAL A 143 -24.19 13.53 18.43
N GLU A 144 -24.13 14.81 18.14
CA GLU A 144 -25.07 15.79 18.73
C GLU A 144 -26.51 15.49 18.36
N LEU A 145 -26.79 15.22 17.09
CA LEU A 145 -28.13 14.86 16.63
C LEU A 145 -28.62 13.55 17.25
N SER A 146 -27.72 12.60 17.49
CA SER A 146 -28.09 11.30 18.09
C SER A 146 -28.57 11.41 19.53
N LYS A 147 -28.27 12.51 20.22
CA LYS A 147 -28.76 12.75 21.59
C LYS A 147 -30.27 12.95 21.66
N THR A 148 -30.88 13.45 20.58
CA THR A 148 -32.31 13.78 20.51
C THR A 148 -33.06 13.00 19.44
N ILE A 149 -32.36 12.43 18.46
CA ILE A 149 -32.95 11.69 17.33
C ILE A 149 -32.41 10.25 17.39
N SER A 150 -33.31 9.29 17.62
CA SER A 150 -32.92 7.87 17.65
C SER A 150 -32.85 7.23 16.25
N ASN A 151 -33.62 7.76 15.29
CA ASN A 151 -33.68 7.23 13.94
C ASN A 151 -32.47 7.74 13.11
N GLN A 152 -31.55 6.84 12.79
CA GLN A 152 -30.34 7.20 12.05
C GLN A 152 -30.62 7.65 10.60
N SER A 153 -31.70 7.17 9.98
CA SER A 153 -32.12 7.64 8.66
C SER A 153 -32.55 9.12 8.71
N GLU A 154 -33.19 9.56 9.77
CA GLU A 154 -33.55 10.97 9.97
C GLU A 154 -32.30 11.84 10.20
N ILE A 155 -31.33 11.37 10.96
CA ILE A 155 -30.04 12.06 11.12
C ILE A 155 -29.36 12.22 9.76
N ALA A 156 -29.30 11.15 8.97
CA ALA A 156 -28.71 11.17 7.63
C ALA A 156 -29.40 12.18 6.72
N ARG A 157 -30.74 12.24 6.76
CA ARG A 157 -31.52 13.22 6.00
C ARG A 157 -31.15 14.65 6.39
N GLN A 158 -31.07 14.94 7.69
CA GLN A 158 -30.71 16.28 8.18
C GLN A 158 -29.26 16.66 7.84
N MET A 159 -28.36 15.69 7.77
CA MET A 159 -26.95 15.90 7.43
C MET A 159 -26.68 15.84 5.92
N ASN A 160 -27.71 15.56 5.10
CA ASN A 160 -27.58 15.39 3.66
C ASN A 160 -26.51 14.37 3.28
N MET A 161 -26.55 13.20 3.91
CA MET A 161 -25.62 12.10 3.64
C MET A 161 -26.34 10.75 3.64
N HIS A 162 -25.66 9.72 3.17
CA HIS A 162 -26.23 8.38 3.16
C HIS A 162 -26.26 7.80 4.58
N VAL A 163 -27.32 7.06 4.91
CA VAL A 163 -27.50 6.47 6.24
C VAL A 163 -26.36 5.56 6.67
N SER A 164 -25.70 4.88 5.72
CA SER A 164 -24.54 4.03 6.03
C SER A 164 -23.37 4.80 6.62
N GLN A 165 -23.18 6.07 6.24
CA GLN A 165 -22.15 6.94 6.81
C GLN A 165 -22.46 7.30 8.26
N VAL A 166 -23.73 7.60 8.55
CA VAL A 166 -24.18 7.87 9.92
C VAL A 166 -24.06 6.63 10.78
N ASN A 167 -24.49 5.47 10.28
CA ASN A 167 -24.36 4.20 11.00
C ASN A 167 -22.91 3.93 11.40
N ARG A 168 -21.97 4.16 10.48
CA ARG A 168 -20.54 3.97 10.74
C ARG A 168 -20.02 4.94 11.80
N MET A 169 -20.36 6.23 11.69
CA MET A 169 -19.91 7.24 12.64
C MET A 169 -20.43 7.00 14.07
N LEU A 170 -21.63 6.45 14.19
CA LEU A 170 -22.25 6.19 15.51
C LEU A 170 -21.92 4.81 16.08
N MET A 171 -21.10 4.01 15.39
CA MET A 171 -20.62 2.74 15.93
C MET A 171 -19.66 2.98 17.11
N PRO A 172 -19.72 2.13 18.16
CA PRO A 172 -18.75 2.22 19.26
C PRO A 172 -17.31 2.12 18.76
N GLY A 173 -16.44 2.97 19.29
CA GLY A 173 -15.02 2.97 18.93
C GLY A 173 -14.68 3.70 17.63
N TYR A 174 -15.63 4.31 16.96
CA TYR A 174 -15.35 5.12 15.77
C TYR A 174 -14.50 6.35 16.11
N VAL A 175 -13.45 6.57 15.33
CA VAL A 175 -12.56 7.73 15.47
C VAL A 175 -12.49 8.46 14.12
N PRO A 176 -13.00 9.73 14.04
CA PRO A 176 -13.22 10.41 12.76
C PRO A 176 -11.96 10.83 12.02
N PHE A 177 -10.84 10.91 12.71
CA PHE A 177 -9.57 11.33 12.12
C PHE A 177 -8.54 10.21 11.99
N GLN A 178 -8.92 8.96 12.30
CA GLN A 178 -8.07 7.83 11.97
C GLN A 178 -8.16 7.58 10.47
N THR A 179 -7.12 7.99 9.78
CA THR A 179 -6.93 7.54 8.42
C THR A 179 -6.34 6.13 8.47
N ASN A 180 -6.94 5.16 7.77
CA ASN A 180 -6.30 3.87 7.50
C ASN A 180 -5.15 4.04 6.50
N ALA A 181 -4.57 5.22 6.44
CA ALA A 181 -3.48 5.53 5.54
C ALA A 181 -2.23 4.78 5.96
N ARG A 182 -1.71 3.99 5.04
CA ARG A 182 -0.41 3.36 5.16
C ARG A 182 0.65 4.29 4.58
N TYR A 183 1.80 4.28 5.20
CA TYR A 183 2.97 5.05 4.74
C TYR A 183 4.06 4.08 4.30
N PHE A 184 4.92 4.53 3.39
CA PHE A 184 5.96 3.64 2.85
C PHE A 184 6.89 3.12 3.95
N SER A 185 7.23 3.95 4.94
CA SER A 185 8.08 3.50 6.06
C SER A 185 7.46 2.37 6.89
N ASP A 186 6.14 2.18 6.85
CA ASP A 186 5.47 1.11 7.60
C ASP A 186 5.82 -0.29 7.07
N ILE A 187 6.32 -0.38 5.85
CA ILE A 187 6.68 -1.67 5.22
C ILE A 187 8.18 -1.84 4.98
N ILE A 188 9.01 -0.91 5.41
CA ILE A 188 10.46 -1.09 5.42
C ILE A 188 10.79 -2.08 6.53
N ARG A 189 11.54 -3.14 6.21
CA ARG A 189 11.83 -4.23 7.13
C ARG A 189 13.32 -4.32 7.44
N ASN A 190 13.63 -4.80 8.62
CA ASN A 190 14.98 -5.22 9.01
C ASN A 190 15.18 -6.72 8.74
N ALA A 191 16.39 -7.23 8.98
CA ALA A 191 16.73 -8.64 8.73
C ALA A 191 15.87 -9.59 9.58
N GLU A 192 15.54 -9.23 10.81
CA GLU A 192 14.76 -10.05 11.74
C GLU A 192 13.36 -10.35 11.24
N TRP A 193 12.77 -9.45 10.46
CA TRP A 193 11.47 -9.69 9.87
C TRP A 193 11.46 -10.93 8.97
N PHE A 194 12.54 -11.13 8.18
CA PHE A 194 12.68 -12.29 7.30
C PHE A 194 12.87 -13.59 8.08
N ASP A 195 13.47 -13.52 9.26
CA ASP A 195 13.63 -14.68 10.13
C ASP A 195 12.32 -15.13 10.77
N SER A 196 11.33 -14.25 10.84
CA SER A 196 10.00 -14.53 11.42
C SER A 196 9.03 -15.23 10.47
N ILE A 197 9.40 -15.36 9.21
CA ILE A 197 8.53 -15.93 8.17
C ILE A 197 8.62 -17.47 8.16
#